data_ac5ba109c87308d9f82a1c4ccdb21566
#
_entry.id   ac5ba109c87308d9f82a1c4ccdb21566
#
_cell.length_a   1.000
_cell.length_b   1.000
_cell.length_c   1.000
_cell.angle_alpha   90.00
_cell.angle_beta   90.00
_cell.angle_gamma   90.00
#
_symmetry.space_group_name_H-M   'P 1'
#
loop_
_entity.id
_entity.type
_entity.pdbx_description
1 polymer ?
#
loop_
_entity_poly.entity_id
_entity_poly.type
_entity_poly.pdbx_seq_one_letter_code
_entity_poly.pdbx_strand_id
1 'polypeptide(L)'
;SGEGNDKKYGALFHTWQACVQNWAVQDGKHTILDTDYSFMKPYYEMALRMQDEGTVMDYSTLKTGNIHYSSVFMEGQCAMMPMGSWFMSTMIEKTKAGETSVNWGVATLPHPDGVEAGWTVGSTTPMGVSASSKNKDAAWEFVKYCSGEEGAKIYADCGMIPARMNADTI
;
A
#
# COMPACT_ATOMS: atom_id res chain seq x y z
N SER A 1 -10.51 -7.59 19.28
CA SER A 1 -11.18 -8.62 20.07
C SER A 1 -10.35 -9.91 20.09
N GLY A 2 -10.56 -10.80 21.06
CA GLY A 2 -9.80 -12.03 21.24
C GLY A 2 -8.49 -11.83 22.01
N GLU A 3 -7.85 -12.95 22.36
CA GLU A 3 -6.56 -12.98 23.07
C GLU A 3 -5.61 -13.96 22.39
N GLY A 4 -4.30 -13.80 22.62
CA GLY A 4 -3.29 -14.67 22.06
C GLY A 4 -3.33 -14.71 20.52
N ASN A 5 -3.25 -15.90 19.95
CA ASN A 5 -3.25 -16.12 18.48
C ASN A 5 -4.60 -15.80 17.82
N ASP A 6 -5.68 -15.74 18.57
CA ASP A 6 -7.02 -15.41 18.06
C ASP A 6 -7.33 -13.91 18.13
N LYS A 7 -6.37 -13.10 18.53
CA LYS A 7 -6.54 -11.65 18.62
C LYS A 7 -6.78 -11.04 17.24
N LYS A 8 -7.90 -10.30 17.11
CA LYS A 8 -8.26 -9.53 15.92
C LYS A 8 -8.06 -8.05 16.21
N TYR A 9 -7.44 -7.36 15.27
CA TYR A 9 -7.14 -5.94 15.34
C TYR A 9 -8.14 -5.12 14.52
N GLY A 10 -8.38 -3.88 14.92
CA GLY A 10 -9.20 -2.94 14.16
C GLY A 10 -8.50 -2.51 12.87
N ALA A 11 -7.20 -2.28 12.96
CA ALA A 11 -6.37 -1.94 11.81
C ALA A 11 -4.97 -2.54 11.93
N LEU A 12 -4.27 -2.59 10.79
CA LEU A 12 -2.85 -2.90 10.72
C LEU A 12 -2.10 -1.72 10.11
N PHE A 13 -1.07 -1.23 10.80
CA PHE A 13 -0.12 -0.28 10.26
C PHE A 13 1.16 -1.04 9.92
N HIS A 14 1.51 -1.10 8.65
CA HIS A 14 2.72 -1.79 8.21
C HIS A 14 4.00 -1.08 8.69
N THR A 15 5.11 -1.78 8.65
CA THR A 15 6.38 -1.31 9.26
C THR A 15 7.25 -0.44 8.35
N TRP A 16 6.74 -0.03 7.20
CA TRP A 16 7.45 0.89 6.33
C TRP A 16 7.34 2.32 6.86
N GLN A 17 8.42 3.07 6.76
CA GLN A 17 8.46 4.46 7.21
C GLN A 17 7.40 5.34 6.54
N ALA A 18 6.97 4.97 5.36
CA ALA A 18 6.00 5.73 4.59
C ALA A 18 4.56 5.69 5.15
N CYS A 19 4.24 4.85 6.14
CA CYS A 19 2.87 4.69 6.61
C CYS A 19 2.34 5.98 7.25
N VAL A 20 2.93 6.39 8.36
CA VAL A 20 2.50 7.59 9.11
C VAL A 20 2.86 8.88 8.36
N GLN A 21 4.04 8.94 7.77
CA GLN A 21 4.46 10.10 6.97
C GLN A 21 3.51 10.36 5.79
N ASN A 22 3.07 9.30 5.10
CA ASN A 22 2.13 9.45 4.00
C ASN A 22 0.80 10.03 4.47
N TRP A 23 0.29 9.64 5.63
CA TRP A 23 -0.94 10.25 6.16
C TRP A 23 -0.77 11.73 6.43
N ALA A 24 0.37 12.12 7.00
CA ALA A 24 0.64 13.51 7.34
C ALA A 24 0.69 14.45 6.12
N VAL A 25 1.12 13.95 4.96
CA VAL A 25 1.20 14.76 3.73
C VAL A 25 -0.04 14.62 2.83
N GLN A 26 -1.02 13.83 3.21
CA GLN A 26 -2.30 13.70 2.49
C GLN A 26 -3.30 14.83 2.79
N ASP A 27 -2.89 15.87 3.49
CA ASP A 27 -3.69 17.05 3.75
C ASP A 27 -3.70 18.07 2.59
N GLY A 28 -2.92 17.81 1.54
CA GLY A 28 -2.78 18.68 0.38
C GLY A 28 -2.04 20.01 0.66
N LYS A 29 -1.42 20.16 1.83
CA LYS A 29 -0.72 21.38 2.26
C LYS A 29 0.75 21.14 2.56
N HIS A 30 1.06 20.05 3.26
CA HIS A 30 2.41 19.71 3.68
C HIS A 30 3.08 18.76 2.71
N THR A 31 4.40 18.81 2.65
CA THR A 31 5.22 17.95 1.80
C THR A 31 6.41 17.42 2.58
N ILE A 32 7.07 16.39 2.05
CA ILE A 32 8.34 15.89 2.61
C ILE A 32 9.51 16.84 2.37
N LEU A 33 9.30 17.93 1.63
CA LEU A 33 10.29 18.98 1.39
C LEU A 33 10.20 20.12 2.40
N ASP A 34 9.22 20.10 3.30
CA ASP A 34 9.08 21.08 4.37
C ASP A 34 10.28 21.01 5.31
N THR A 35 10.63 22.14 5.93
CA THR A 35 11.75 22.21 6.88
C THR A 35 11.33 21.94 8.32
N ASP A 36 10.05 22.08 8.62
CA ASP A 36 9.44 21.74 9.92
C ASP A 36 8.46 20.59 9.74
N TYR A 37 8.72 19.48 10.42
CA TYR A 37 7.89 18.26 10.38
C TYR A 37 6.96 18.12 11.59
N SER A 38 6.72 19.20 12.35
CA SER A 38 5.83 19.20 13.51
C SER A 38 4.39 18.75 13.15
N PHE A 39 3.96 18.97 11.91
CA PHE A 39 2.68 18.51 11.39
C PHE A 39 2.54 16.96 11.38
N MET A 40 3.63 16.21 11.42
CA MET A 40 3.61 14.75 11.49
C MET A 40 3.29 14.23 12.90
N LYS A 41 3.55 15.03 13.95
CA LYS A 41 3.45 14.62 15.35
C LYS A 41 2.07 14.05 15.71
N PRO A 42 0.92 14.67 15.37
CA PRO A 42 -0.39 14.14 15.71
C PRO A 42 -0.65 12.73 15.14
N TYR A 43 -0.11 12.44 13.96
CA TYR A 43 -0.27 11.12 13.32
C TYR A 43 0.56 10.05 14.01
N TYR A 44 1.79 10.36 14.46
CA TYR A 44 2.58 9.46 15.27
C TYR A 44 1.95 9.23 16.65
N GLU A 45 1.45 10.27 17.31
CA GLU A 45 0.75 10.16 18.59
C GLU A 45 -0.52 9.30 18.46
N MET A 46 -1.25 9.45 17.35
CA MET A 46 -2.40 8.59 17.05
C MET A 46 -1.99 7.12 16.90
N ALA A 47 -0.96 6.84 16.12
CA ALA A 47 -0.49 5.47 15.89
C ALA A 47 -0.01 4.81 17.19
N LEU A 48 0.74 5.53 18.03
CA LEU A 48 1.23 5.05 19.33
C LEU A 48 0.07 4.79 20.28
N ARG A 49 -0.89 5.72 20.38
CA ARG A 49 -2.10 5.54 21.19
C ARG A 49 -2.87 4.30 20.77
N MET A 50 -3.06 4.06 19.49
CA MET A 50 -3.76 2.89 19.00
C MET A 50 -3.01 1.57 19.31
N GLN A 51 -1.69 1.60 19.39
CA GLN A 51 -0.90 0.47 19.88
C GLN A 51 -1.13 0.24 21.39
N ASP A 52 -1.07 1.29 22.19
CA ASP A 52 -1.27 1.22 23.65
C ASP A 52 -2.69 0.72 23.98
N GLU A 53 -3.68 1.12 23.22
CA GLU A 53 -5.06 0.63 23.32
C GLU A 53 -5.23 -0.80 22.78
N GLY A 54 -4.23 -1.36 22.11
CA GLY A 54 -4.28 -2.68 21.50
C GLY A 54 -5.23 -2.80 20.30
N THR A 55 -5.61 -1.69 19.70
CA THR A 55 -6.46 -1.65 18.50
C THR A 55 -5.72 -1.97 17.22
N VAL A 56 -4.40 -1.76 17.20
CA VAL A 56 -3.48 -2.18 16.17
C VAL A 56 -2.39 -3.08 16.73
N MET A 57 -1.80 -3.93 15.89
CA MET A 57 -0.63 -4.72 16.27
C MET A 57 0.55 -3.78 16.48
N ASP A 58 1.30 -3.97 17.57
CA ASP A 58 2.42 -3.09 17.88
C ASP A 58 3.58 -3.28 16.90
N TYR A 59 4.32 -2.19 16.70
CA TYR A 59 5.43 -2.14 15.74
C TYR A 59 6.55 -3.13 16.09
N SER A 60 6.85 -3.31 17.37
CA SER A 60 7.93 -4.21 17.78
C SER A 60 7.59 -5.67 17.48
N THR A 61 6.37 -6.09 17.70
CA THR A 61 5.89 -7.44 17.34
C THR A 61 6.02 -7.67 15.83
N LEU A 62 5.57 -6.73 15.02
CA LEU A 62 5.69 -6.83 13.55
C LEU A 62 7.16 -6.94 13.11
N LYS A 63 8.03 -6.09 13.66
CA LYS A 63 9.45 -6.04 13.28
C LYS A 63 10.24 -7.26 13.76
N THR A 64 10.13 -7.62 15.02
CA THR A 64 10.89 -8.74 15.58
C THR A 64 10.39 -10.08 15.07
N GLY A 65 9.08 -10.22 14.84
CA GLY A 65 8.47 -11.40 14.25
C GLY A 65 8.64 -11.50 12.74
N ASN A 66 9.22 -10.49 12.09
CA ASN A 66 9.28 -10.37 10.63
C ASN A 66 7.91 -10.65 9.96
N ILE A 67 6.84 -10.15 10.60
CA ILE A 67 5.47 -10.39 10.17
C ILE A 67 5.15 -9.48 8.99
N HIS A 68 4.80 -10.09 7.86
CA HIS A 68 4.44 -9.34 6.67
C HIS A 68 2.95 -8.95 6.71
N TYR A 69 2.64 -7.74 6.31
CA TYR A 69 1.27 -7.20 6.32
C TYR A 69 0.27 -8.06 5.55
N SER A 70 0.70 -8.69 4.47
CA SER A 70 -0.18 -9.51 3.63
C SER A 70 -0.71 -10.74 4.37
N SER A 71 0.12 -11.43 5.16
CA SER A 71 -0.33 -12.59 5.94
C SER A 71 -1.38 -12.17 6.97
N VAL A 72 -1.14 -11.09 7.71
CA VAL A 72 -2.07 -10.58 8.72
C VAL A 72 -3.44 -10.27 8.12
N PHE A 73 -3.46 -9.62 6.95
CA PHE A 73 -4.72 -9.28 6.29
C PHE A 73 -5.41 -10.51 5.69
N MET A 74 -4.67 -11.34 4.95
CA MET A 74 -5.22 -12.54 4.31
C MET A 74 -5.75 -13.59 5.29
N GLU A 75 -5.21 -13.63 6.50
CA GLU A 75 -5.69 -14.48 7.60
C GLU A 75 -6.85 -13.83 8.38
N GLY A 76 -7.26 -12.63 8.01
CA GLY A 76 -8.34 -11.90 8.67
C GLY A 76 -8.01 -11.51 10.11
N GLN A 77 -6.73 -11.27 10.42
CA GLN A 77 -6.30 -10.83 11.75
C GLN A 77 -6.51 -9.33 11.97
N CYS A 78 -6.77 -8.55 10.92
CA CYS A 78 -7.17 -7.14 11.02
C CYS A 78 -8.35 -6.83 10.11
N ALA A 79 -9.17 -5.88 10.53
CA ALA A 79 -10.36 -5.47 9.77
C ALA A 79 -10.04 -4.47 8.65
N MET A 80 -9.02 -3.64 8.85
CA MET A 80 -8.63 -2.57 7.91
C MET A 80 -7.11 -2.50 7.79
N MET A 81 -6.63 -2.06 6.63
CA MET A 81 -5.21 -1.84 6.41
C MET A 81 -5.02 -0.72 5.38
N PRO A 82 -4.43 0.43 5.76
CA PRO A 82 -3.98 1.41 4.78
C PRO A 82 -2.81 0.82 3.98
N MET A 83 -2.98 0.75 2.67
CA MET A 83 -2.01 0.11 1.78
C MET A 83 -2.06 0.73 0.38
N GLY A 84 -0.99 0.57 -0.36
CA GLY A 84 -0.94 0.99 -1.75
C GLY A 84 -1.71 0.05 -2.69
N SER A 85 -2.08 0.58 -3.85
CA SER A 85 -2.91 -0.12 -4.85
C SER A 85 -2.31 -1.44 -5.36
N TRP A 86 -0.99 -1.63 -5.26
CA TRP A 86 -0.33 -2.91 -5.62
C TRP A 86 -0.88 -4.11 -4.84
N PHE A 87 -1.40 -3.92 -3.64
CA PHE A 87 -1.91 -5.01 -2.84
C PHE A 87 -3.25 -5.57 -3.36
N MET A 88 -3.98 -4.80 -4.17
CA MET A 88 -5.21 -5.28 -4.80
C MET A 88 -4.94 -6.48 -5.71
N SER A 89 -3.89 -6.43 -6.53
CA SER A 89 -3.53 -7.56 -7.40
C SER A 89 -3.20 -8.83 -6.59
N THR A 90 -2.47 -8.68 -5.49
CA THR A 90 -2.20 -9.78 -4.57
C THR A 90 -3.48 -10.39 -4.01
N MET A 91 -4.41 -9.55 -3.56
CA MET A 91 -5.69 -10.03 -3.01
C MET A 91 -6.56 -10.71 -4.07
N ILE A 92 -6.60 -10.19 -5.29
CA ILE A 92 -7.31 -10.80 -6.41
C ILE A 92 -6.73 -12.20 -6.71
N GLU A 93 -5.42 -12.30 -6.83
CA GLU A 93 -4.72 -13.57 -7.09
C GLU A 93 -5.01 -14.59 -5.99
N LYS A 94 -4.78 -14.22 -4.73
CA LYS A 94 -4.94 -15.10 -3.57
C LYS A 94 -6.39 -15.54 -3.34
N THR A 95 -7.34 -14.66 -3.60
CA THR A 95 -8.78 -15.01 -3.57
C THR A 95 -9.13 -16.01 -4.67
N LYS A 96 -8.66 -15.79 -5.90
CA LYS A 96 -8.87 -16.73 -7.01
C LYS A 96 -8.23 -18.10 -6.78
N ALA A 97 -7.08 -18.12 -6.13
CA ALA A 97 -6.37 -19.37 -5.77
C ALA A 97 -6.98 -20.09 -4.55
N GLY A 98 -7.94 -19.50 -3.85
CA GLY A 98 -8.52 -20.04 -2.63
C GLY A 98 -7.57 -20.01 -1.42
N GLU A 99 -6.53 -19.19 -1.48
CA GLU A 99 -5.54 -19.04 -0.41
C GLU A 99 -5.99 -18.08 0.69
N THR A 100 -7.06 -17.34 0.48
CA THR A 100 -7.74 -16.53 1.49
C THR A 100 -9.25 -16.63 1.34
N SER A 101 -9.96 -16.64 2.47
CA SER A 101 -11.43 -16.59 2.54
C SER A 101 -11.94 -15.21 2.99
N VAL A 102 -11.06 -14.24 3.16
CA VAL A 102 -11.43 -12.88 3.59
C VAL A 102 -12.29 -12.23 2.50
N ASN A 103 -13.47 -11.77 2.88
CA ASN A 103 -14.28 -10.91 2.04
C ASN A 103 -13.75 -9.48 2.17
N TRP A 104 -13.07 -9.00 1.15
CA TRP A 104 -12.37 -7.74 1.16
C TRP A 104 -12.93 -6.74 0.15
N GLY A 105 -12.69 -5.48 0.40
CA GLY A 105 -13.02 -4.36 -0.49
C GLY A 105 -12.03 -3.23 -0.34
N VAL A 106 -12.22 -2.17 -1.10
CA VAL A 106 -11.37 -0.98 -1.10
C VAL A 106 -12.22 0.24 -0.78
N ALA A 107 -11.67 1.14 0.01
CA ALA A 107 -12.25 2.44 0.33
C ALA A 107 -11.18 3.53 0.25
N THR A 108 -11.60 4.76 0.05
CA THR A 108 -10.71 5.90 0.18
C THR A 108 -10.21 6.05 1.62
N LEU A 109 -8.98 6.53 1.78
CA LEU A 109 -8.47 6.85 3.11
C LEU A 109 -9.29 7.98 3.76
N PRO A 110 -9.47 7.95 5.09
CA PRO A 110 -9.98 9.10 5.81
C PRO A 110 -9.13 10.35 5.50
N HIS A 111 -9.76 11.49 5.39
CA HIS A 111 -9.11 12.77 5.09
C HIS A 111 -9.54 13.84 6.11
N PRO A 112 -8.69 14.86 6.35
CA PRO A 112 -9.06 15.99 7.19
C PRO A 112 -10.21 16.80 6.58
N ASP A 113 -10.92 17.57 7.41
CA ASP A 113 -11.95 18.48 6.95
C ASP A 113 -11.40 19.49 5.94
N GLY A 114 -12.14 19.69 4.85
CA GLY A 114 -11.76 20.60 3.76
C GLY A 114 -10.76 20.03 2.74
N VAL A 115 -10.37 18.77 2.88
CA VAL A 115 -9.61 18.03 1.87
C VAL A 115 -10.57 17.18 1.05
N GLU A 116 -10.40 17.15 -0.27
CA GLU A 116 -11.22 16.34 -1.15
C GLU A 116 -10.98 14.83 -0.89
N ALA A 117 -12.08 14.08 -0.81
CA ALA A 117 -12.00 12.62 -0.64
C ALA A 117 -11.26 11.97 -1.82
N GLY A 118 -10.36 11.04 -1.51
CA GLY A 118 -9.54 10.38 -2.52
C GLY A 118 -8.19 11.06 -2.78
N TRP A 119 -7.93 12.23 -2.19
CA TRP A 119 -6.59 12.81 -2.19
C TRP A 119 -5.61 11.87 -1.50
N THR A 120 -4.53 11.50 -2.16
CA THR A 120 -3.56 10.55 -1.62
C THR A 120 -2.17 10.75 -2.20
N VAL A 121 -1.18 10.15 -1.58
CA VAL A 121 0.19 10.11 -2.10
C VAL A 121 0.24 9.12 -3.26
N GLY A 122 0.71 9.57 -4.40
CA GLY A 122 0.98 8.75 -5.58
C GLY A 122 2.47 8.57 -5.80
N SER A 123 2.85 7.36 -6.22
CA SER A 123 4.20 7.09 -6.70
C SER A 123 4.14 6.13 -7.88
N THR A 124 5.06 6.29 -8.81
CA THR A 124 5.21 5.38 -9.94
C THR A 124 6.27 4.33 -9.64
N THR A 125 6.14 3.16 -10.25
CA THR A 125 7.18 2.13 -10.24
C THR A 125 7.90 2.15 -11.59
N PRO A 126 9.01 2.91 -11.71
CA PRO A 126 9.71 3.03 -12.99
C PRO A 126 10.47 1.74 -13.30
N MET A 127 10.54 1.41 -14.60
CA MET A 127 11.43 0.41 -15.14
C MET A 127 12.59 1.06 -15.84
N GLY A 128 13.78 0.54 -15.67
CA GLY A 128 14.99 1.05 -16.30
C GLY A 128 15.90 -0.06 -16.81
N VAL A 129 16.77 0.27 -17.73
CA VAL A 129 17.84 -0.61 -18.22
C VAL A 129 19.12 -0.29 -17.49
N SER A 130 19.76 -1.29 -16.87
CA SER A 130 21.03 -1.10 -16.20
C SER A 130 22.11 -0.58 -17.16
N ALA A 131 22.83 0.46 -16.75
CA ALA A 131 23.93 1.03 -17.52
C ALA A 131 25.04 0.01 -17.81
N SER A 132 25.22 -0.98 -16.95
CA SER A 132 26.21 -2.05 -17.09
C SER A 132 25.72 -3.27 -17.87
N SER A 133 24.46 -3.29 -18.29
CA SER A 133 23.91 -4.42 -19.08
C SER A 133 24.66 -4.58 -20.41
N LYS A 134 24.96 -5.83 -20.74
CA LYS A 134 25.52 -6.21 -22.05
C LYS A 134 24.45 -6.42 -23.12
N ASN A 135 23.18 -6.44 -22.71
CA ASN A 135 22.02 -6.68 -23.59
C ASN A 135 21.03 -5.51 -23.53
N LYS A 136 21.53 -4.29 -23.68
CA LYS A 136 20.72 -3.06 -23.52
C LYS A 136 19.55 -2.98 -24.50
N ASP A 137 19.77 -3.36 -25.75
CA ASP A 137 18.74 -3.29 -26.77
C ASP A 137 17.59 -4.26 -26.46
N ALA A 138 17.90 -5.50 -26.12
CA ALA A 138 16.89 -6.49 -25.72
C ALA A 138 16.15 -6.05 -24.42
N ALA A 139 16.87 -5.51 -23.44
CA ALA A 139 16.27 -5.00 -22.22
C ALA A 139 15.35 -3.80 -22.51
N TRP A 140 15.72 -2.94 -23.46
CA TRP A 140 14.89 -1.82 -23.88
C TRP A 140 13.62 -2.27 -24.60
N GLU A 141 13.68 -3.28 -25.45
CA GLU A 141 12.49 -3.87 -26.07
C GLU A 141 11.52 -4.40 -25.01
N PHE A 142 12.03 -5.07 -23.96
CA PHE A 142 11.21 -5.51 -22.84
C PHE A 142 10.56 -4.35 -22.07
N VAL A 143 11.31 -3.28 -21.78
CA VAL A 143 10.75 -2.08 -21.13
C VAL A 143 9.66 -1.44 -22.00
N LYS A 144 9.89 -1.34 -23.30
CA LYS A 144 8.87 -0.82 -24.24
C LYS A 144 7.61 -1.68 -24.26
N TYR A 145 7.76 -2.99 -24.27
CA TYR A 145 6.63 -3.92 -24.22
C TYR A 145 5.81 -3.72 -22.94
N CYS A 146 6.47 -3.77 -21.78
CA CYS A 146 5.79 -3.61 -20.47
C CYS A 146 5.11 -2.24 -20.33
N SER A 147 5.69 -1.18 -20.90
CA SER A 147 5.15 0.19 -20.85
C SER A 147 4.20 0.50 -22.00
N GLY A 148 4.05 -0.44 -22.94
CA GLY A 148 3.19 -0.33 -24.11
C GLY A 148 1.74 -0.71 -23.81
N GLU A 149 0.94 -0.76 -24.86
CA GLU A 149 -0.50 -1.04 -24.77
C GLU A 149 -0.78 -2.47 -24.28
N GLU A 150 -0.06 -3.45 -24.81
CA GLU A 150 -0.21 -4.85 -24.43
C GLU A 150 0.20 -5.08 -22.96
N GLY A 151 1.33 -4.50 -22.53
CA GLY A 151 1.78 -4.56 -21.15
C GLY A 151 0.80 -3.88 -20.20
N ALA A 152 0.27 -2.72 -20.56
CA ALA A 152 -0.74 -2.02 -19.77
C ALA A 152 -2.01 -2.86 -19.57
N LYS A 153 -2.46 -3.55 -20.63
CA LYS A 153 -3.60 -4.46 -20.55
C LYS A 153 -3.36 -5.63 -19.59
N ILE A 154 -2.17 -6.24 -19.68
CA ILE A 154 -1.79 -7.34 -18.78
C ILE A 154 -1.78 -6.86 -17.31
N TYR A 155 -1.23 -5.68 -17.04
CA TYR A 155 -1.26 -5.09 -15.70
C TYR A 155 -2.69 -4.86 -15.20
N ALA A 156 -3.56 -4.31 -16.04
CA ALA A 156 -4.97 -4.10 -15.68
C ALA A 156 -5.69 -5.43 -15.41
N ASP A 157 -5.49 -6.45 -16.24
CA ASP A 157 -6.06 -7.79 -16.06
C ASP A 157 -5.60 -8.46 -14.74
N CYS A 158 -4.41 -8.11 -14.26
CA CYS A 158 -3.88 -8.53 -12.95
C CYS A 158 -4.36 -7.64 -11.79
N GLY A 159 -5.19 -6.63 -12.02
CA GLY A 159 -5.66 -5.70 -11.00
C GLY A 159 -4.63 -4.65 -10.56
N MET A 160 -3.59 -4.44 -11.35
CA MET A 160 -2.63 -3.34 -11.17
C MET A 160 -3.09 -2.11 -11.96
N ILE A 161 -2.76 -0.93 -11.47
CA ILE A 161 -3.05 0.33 -12.17
C ILE A 161 -1.91 0.63 -13.14
N PRO A 162 -2.12 0.51 -14.47
CA PRO A 162 -1.08 0.82 -15.44
C PRO A 162 -0.87 2.34 -15.56
N ALA A 163 0.35 2.75 -15.92
CA ALA A 163 0.63 4.16 -16.18
C ALA A 163 -0.02 4.66 -17.49
N ARG A 164 -0.29 3.75 -18.43
CA ARG A 164 -0.99 4.05 -19.66
C ARG A 164 -2.49 3.77 -19.49
N MET A 165 -3.27 4.83 -19.49
CA MET A 165 -4.72 4.76 -19.36
C MET A 165 -5.38 4.94 -20.74
N ASN A 166 -6.17 3.98 -21.12
CA ASN A 166 -7.07 4.04 -22.28
C ASN A 166 -8.37 3.28 -21.97
N ALA A 167 -9.33 3.26 -22.89
CA ALA A 167 -10.62 2.62 -22.68
C ALA A 167 -10.53 1.11 -22.38
N ASP A 168 -9.44 0.46 -22.76
CA ASP A 168 -9.24 -0.99 -22.55
C ASP A 168 -8.54 -1.30 -21.21
N THR A 169 -8.07 -0.27 -20.48
CA THR A 169 -7.33 -0.40 -19.23
C THR A 169 -7.99 0.29 -18.02
N ILE A 170 -9.19 0.82 -18.21
CA ILE A 170 -10.00 1.47 -17.15
C ILE A 170 -11.21 0.54 -16.78
#